data_d2e030ef1935d52452dabbfa7438b403
#
_entry.id   d2e030ef1935d52452dabbfa7438b403
#
_cell.length_a   1.000
_cell.length_b   1.000
_cell.length_c   1.000
_cell.angle_alpha   90.00
_cell.angle_beta   90.00
_cell.angle_gamma   90.00
#
_symmetry.space_group_name_H-M   'P 1'
#
loop_
_entity.id
_entity.type
_entity.pdbx_description
1 polymer ?
#
loop_
_entity_poly.entity_id
_entity_poly.type
_entity_poly.pdbx_seq_one_letter_code
_entity_poly.pdbx_strand_id
1 'polypeptide(L)'
;TKGIEFLFKKNKVTYFKGIGAFKSANEISILFEGKETKIQTDKAIISTGSEPVSIPGMEFDEEKILSSTGALSLTKVPKKMIVVGGGYIGLEMGSVWSRLGTQVEVVEFLDHITPGMDREVSKEFEKILKKQGIKFQLNTKVEKITKSKNFVILDVVDKEKNKNKIEADVVLISVGRKPYIEGLNLENVGVETDEKGKVKVNKNFETNVKNIYAIGDVIEGPMLAHKAEDEGIAVAEIIDRQEGHVNYNVIPSVVYTSPEVASVGKTEEQLKNEKIDYKIGKFSLLANSRAKTINETDGFVKMLVDSKTDKIL
;
A
#
# COMPACT_ATOMS: atom_id res chain seq x y z
N THR A 1 12.14 1.20 15.63
CA THR A 1 13.47 0.61 15.40
C THR A 1 14.04 -0.05 16.65
N LYS A 2 14.17 0.63 17.82
CA LYS A 2 14.73 0.05 19.06
C LYS A 2 14.03 -1.25 19.49
N GLY A 3 12.72 -1.36 19.33
CA GLY A 3 11.97 -2.60 19.61
C GLY A 3 12.41 -3.77 18.73
N ILE A 4 12.61 -3.53 17.43
CA ILE A 4 13.08 -4.55 16.48
C ILE A 4 14.51 -4.97 16.79
N GLU A 5 15.41 -4.03 17.10
CA GLU A 5 16.79 -4.32 17.52
C GLU A 5 16.81 -5.19 18.79
N PHE A 6 15.92 -4.89 19.74
CA PHE A 6 15.74 -5.71 20.95
C PHE A 6 15.29 -7.14 20.60
N LEU A 7 14.32 -7.29 19.69
CA LEU A 7 13.84 -8.59 19.25
C LEU A 7 14.94 -9.39 18.54
N PHE A 8 15.72 -8.77 17.67
CA PHE A 8 16.87 -9.41 17.04
C PHE A 8 17.87 -9.92 18.09
N LYS A 9 18.25 -9.08 19.05
CA LYS A 9 19.15 -9.47 20.13
C LYS A 9 18.59 -10.62 20.98
N LYS A 10 17.31 -10.54 21.36
CA LYS A 10 16.60 -11.56 22.14
C LYS A 10 16.59 -12.91 21.43
N ASN A 11 16.36 -12.91 20.11
CA ASN A 11 16.28 -14.10 19.29
C ASN A 11 17.62 -14.50 18.66
N LYS A 12 18.74 -13.88 19.06
CA LYS A 12 20.08 -14.16 18.56
C LYS A 12 20.23 -14.01 17.05
N VAL A 13 19.47 -13.07 16.46
CA VAL A 13 19.58 -12.70 15.05
C VAL A 13 20.68 -11.65 14.91
N THR A 14 21.66 -11.90 14.07
CA THR A 14 22.72 -10.94 13.77
C THR A 14 22.21 -9.84 12.86
N TYR A 15 22.30 -8.58 13.28
CA TYR A 15 21.88 -7.44 12.52
C TYR A 15 23.06 -6.73 11.86
N PHE A 16 23.03 -6.63 10.54
CA PHE A 16 23.99 -5.86 9.75
C PHE A 16 23.31 -4.60 9.22
N LYS A 17 23.71 -3.45 9.69
CA LYS A 17 23.21 -2.16 9.20
C LYS A 17 23.94 -1.78 7.92
N GLY A 18 23.19 -1.44 6.85
CA GLY A 18 23.75 -1.02 5.58
C GLY A 18 22.89 -1.38 4.39
N ILE A 19 23.41 -1.17 3.19
CA ILE A 19 22.80 -1.53 1.92
C ILE A 19 23.38 -2.87 1.49
N GLY A 20 22.52 -3.88 1.40
CA GLY A 20 22.88 -5.23 0.97
C GLY A 20 22.78 -5.37 -0.54
N ALA A 21 23.75 -6.07 -1.15
CA ALA A 21 23.76 -6.38 -2.58
C ALA A 21 24.37 -7.76 -2.84
N PHE A 22 23.84 -8.48 -3.81
CA PHE A 22 24.39 -9.76 -4.24
C PHE A 22 25.72 -9.58 -4.97
N LYS A 23 26.73 -10.31 -4.56
CA LYS A 23 27.98 -10.53 -5.29
C LYS A 23 27.95 -11.86 -6.04
N SER A 24 27.35 -12.87 -5.40
CA SER A 24 27.05 -14.19 -5.96
C SER A 24 25.83 -14.77 -5.26
N ALA A 25 25.38 -15.96 -5.65
CA ALA A 25 24.27 -16.65 -4.99
C ALA A 25 24.51 -16.95 -3.49
N ASN A 26 25.77 -16.98 -3.08
CA ASN A 26 26.19 -17.29 -1.70
C ASN A 26 26.97 -16.17 -1.02
N GLU A 27 27.15 -15.01 -1.66
CA GLU A 27 27.89 -13.87 -1.08
C GLU A 27 27.05 -12.59 -1.19
N ILE A 28 26.83 -11.93 -0.06
CA ILE A 28 26.18 -10.63 0.04
C ILE A 28 27.19 -9.61 0.54
N SER A 29 27.34 -8.50 -0.17
CA SER A 29 28.07 -7.33 0.34
C SER A 29 27.11 -6.39 1.05
N ILE A 30 27.60 -5.76 2.11
CA ILE A 30 26.86 -4.77 2.92
C ILE A 30 27.70 -3.50 2.95
N LEU A 31 27.17 -2.43 2.37
CA LEU A 31 27.82 -1.10 2.40
C LEU A 31 27.23 -0.26 3.51
N PHE A 32 28.04 0.14 4.49
CA PHE A 32 27.66 1.03 5.57
C PHE A 32 28.76 2.07 5.82
N GLU A 33 28.42 3.36 5.77
CA GLU A 33 29.34 4.50 5.99
C GLU A 33 30.65 4.39 5.19
N GLY A 34 30.54 3.95 3.93
CA GLY A 34 31.69 3.79 3.02
C GLY A 34 32.52 2.53 3.25
N LYS A 35 32.18 1.70 4.24
CA LYS A 35 32.84 0.42 4.52
C LYS A 35 32.03 -0.73 3.96
N GLU A 36 32.65 -1.59 3.17
CA GLU A 36 32.06 -2.83 2.67
C GLU A 36 32.38 -3.98 3.64
N THR A 37 31.34 -4.75 3.99
CA THR A 37 31.46 -6.02 4.71
C THR A 37 30.86 -7.11 3.83
N LYS A 38 31.51 -8.27 3.73
CA LYS A 38 31.01 -9.41 2.97
C LYS A 38 30.59 -10.52 3.92
N ILE A 39 29.46 -11.13 3.63
CA ILE A 39 28.95 -12.30 4.35
C ILE A 39 28.71 -13.45 3.37
N GLN A 40 29.00 -14.66 3.83
CA GLN A 40 28.63 -15.90 3.12
C GLN A 40 27.32 -16.43 3.69
N THR A 41 26.45 -16.91 2.83
CA THR A 41 25.17 -17.48 3.23
C THR A 41 24.78 -18.67 2.34
N ASP A 42 24.16 -19.68 2.92
CA ASP A 42 23.60 -20.80 2.16
C ASP A 42 22.25 -20.45 1.53
N LYS A 43 21.51 -19.53 2.13
CA LYS A 43 20.18 -19.09 1.68
C LYS A 43 20.00 -17.61 1.88
N ALA A 44 19.32 -16.94 0.98
CA ALA A 44 18.99 -15.52 1.07
C ALA A 44 17.50 -15.31 0.85
N ILE A 45 16.91 -14.36 1.59
CA ILE A 45 15.52 -13.93 1.42
C ILE A 45 15.53 -12.44 1.05
N ILE A 46 15.00 -12.10 -0.12
CA ILE A 46 14.80 -10.73 -0.56
C ILE A 46 13.49 -10.23 0.04
N SER A 47 13.58 -9.28 0.98
CA SER A 47 12.42 -8.67 1.65
C SER A 47 12.54 -7.13 1.70
N THR A 48 13.03 -6.57 0.60
CA THR A 48 13.34 -5.14 0.49
C THR A 48 12.12 -4.23 0.34
N GLY A 49 10.94 -4.83 0.19
CA GLY A 49 9.68 -4.11 0.19
C GLY A 49 9.44 -3.30 -1.08
N SER A 50 8.88 -2.12 -0.93
CA SER A 50 8.44 -1.25 -2.01
C SER A 50 8.73 0.21 -1.74
N GLU A 51 8.67 1.03 -2.79
CA GLU A 51 8.80 2.48 -2.72
C GLU A 51 7.65 3.18 -3.46
N PRO A 52 7.34 4.46 -3.14
CA PRO A 52 6.33 5.22 -3.84
C PRO A 52 6.65 5.39 -5.32
N VAL A 53 5.60 5.39 -6.16
CA VAL A 53 5.72 5.70 -7.59
C VAL A 53 5.47 7.20 -7.80
N SER A 54 6.41 7.88 -8.47
CA SER A 54 6.19 9.23 -9.00
C SER A 54 5.46 9.16 -10.34
N ILE A 55 4.82 10.26 -10.73
CA ILE A 55 4.28 10.42 -12.08
C ILE A 55 5.38 11.04 -12.95
N PRO A 56 5.66 10.57 -14.17
CA PRO A 56 6.68 11.16 -15.05
C PRO A 56 6.50 12.67 -15.21
N GLY A 57 7.56 13.44 -14.96
CA GLY A 57 7.55 14.90 -14.97
C GLY A 57 6.97 15.55 -13.70
N MET A 58 6.68 14.75 -12.66
CA MET A 58 6.16 15.20 -11.35
C MET A 58 6.91 14.48 -10.22
N GLU A 59 8.24 14.52 -10.30
CA GLU A 59 9.12 13.82 -9.36
C GLU A 59 9.01 14.44 -7.97
N PHE A 60 9.18 13.60 -6.93
CA PHE A 60 9.19 14.03 -5.54
C PHE A 60 10.37 14.97 -5.26
N ASP A 61 10.11 16.08 -4.59
CA ASP A 61 11.14 16.93 -3.98
C ASP A 61 11.09 16.87 -2.44
N GLU A 62 10.06 16.18 -1.90
CA GLU A 62 9.77 16.02 -0.47
C GLU A 62 9.61 17.34 0.30
N GLU A 63 9.43 18.46 -0.44
CA GLU A 63 9.15 19.78 0.11
C GLU A 63 7.74 20.25 -0.29
N LYS A 64 7.40 20.17 -1.57
CA LYS A 64 6.12 20.58 -2.15
C LYS A 64 5.43 19.47 -2.93
N ILE A 65 6.19 18.64 -3.60
CA ILE A 65 5.70 17.42 -4.26
C ILE A 65 6.16 16.25 -3.39
N LEU A 66 5.24 15.73 -2.60
CA LEU A 66 5.51 14.80 -1.52
C LEU A 66 5.18 13.36 -1.93
N SER A 67 6.01 12.44 -1.53
CA SER A 67 5.61 11.06 -1.30
C SER A 67 4.91 10.93 0.06
N SER A 68 4.48 9.70 0.41
CA SER A 68 4.00 9.42 1.77
C SER A 68 5.07 9.69 2.83
N THR A 69 6.36 9.48 2.50
CA THR A 69 7.49 9.76 3.40
C THR A 69 7.60 11.26 3.68
N GLY A 70 7.55 12.11 2.66
CA GLY A 70 7.55 13.55 2.83
C GLY A 70 6.31 14.07 3.55
N ALA A 71 5.14 13.51 3.24
CA ALA A 71 3.91 13.86 3.94
C ALA A 71 3.94 13.55 5.44
N LEU A 72 4.59 12.44 5.85
CA LEU A 72 4.81 12.10 7.25
C LEU A 72 5.87 12.97 7.94
N SER A 73 6.72 13.64 7.17
CA SER A 73 7.86 14.42 7.67
C SER A 73 7.60 15.92 7.71
N LEU A 74 6.43 16.38 7.27
CA LEU A 74 6.07 17.81 7.30
C LEU A 74 6.13 18.34 8.73
N THR A 75 6.85 19.45 8.90
CA THR A 75 7.04 20.13 10.21
C THR A 75 5.99 21.18 10.50
N LYS A 76 5.16 21.52 9.51
CA LYS A 76 4.09 22.52 9.62
C LYS A 76 2.83 22.02 8.94
N VAL A 77 1.67 22.35 9.50
CA VAL A 77 0.37 22.05 8.90
C VAL A 77 0.17 22.93 7.67
N PRO A 78 0.08 22.38 6.45
CA PRO A 78 -0.22 23.18 5.26
C PRO A 78 -1.67 23.68 5.32
N LYS A 79 -1.94 24.84 4.75
CA LYS A 79 -3.32 25.35 4.67
C LYS A 79 -4.15 24.54 3.69
N LYS A 80 -3.57 24.19 2.54
CA LYS A 80 -4.22 23.36 1.52
C LYS A 80 -3.27 22.26 1.02
N MET A 81 -3.76 21.03 0.94
CA MET A 81 -3.09 19.86 0.37
C MET A 81 -3.95 19.26 -0.73
N ILE A 82 -3.35 19.02 -1.90
CA ILE A 82 -3.94 18.14 -2.91
C ILE A 82 -3.37 16.75 -2.74
N VAL A 83 -4.23 15.74 -2.75
CA VAL A 83 -3.85 14.33 -2.76
C VAL A 83 -4.16 13.78 -4.15
N VAL A 84 -3.13 13.33 -4.86
CA VAL A 84 -3.26 12.67 -6.16
C VAL A 84 -3.28 11.17 -5.93
N GLY A 85 -4.44 10.56 -6.17
CA GLY A 85 -4.73 9.15 -5.90
C GLY A 85 -5.64 8.93 -4.70
N GLY A 86 -6.81 8.35 -4.95
CA GLY A 86 -7.84 8.00 -3.95
C GLY A 86 -7.69 6.60 -3.35
N GLY A 87 -6.46 6.05 -3.33
CA GLY A 87 -6.15 4.79 -2.68
C GLY A 87 -5.93 4.92 -1.16
N TYR A 88 -5.59 3.82 -0.50
CA TYR A 88 -5.42 3.73 0.96
C TYR A 88 -4.49 4.81 1.52
N ILE A 89 -3.27 4.91 0.99
CA ILE A 89 -2.24 5.85 1.47
C ILE A 89 -2.72 7.30 1.35
N GLY A 90 -3.29 7.66 0.19
CA GLY A 90 -3.77 9.02 -0.05
C GLY A 90 -4.88 9.42 0.91
N LEU A 91 -5.83 8.51 1.16
CA LEU A 91 -6.96 8.77 2.05
C LEU A 91 -6.56 8.79 3.53
N GLU A 92 -5.66 7.92 3.96
CA GLU A 92 -5.13 7.92 5.32
C GLU A 92 -4.37 9.21 5.62
N MET A 93 -3.41 9.57 4.76
CA MET A 93 -2.65 10.81 4.92
C MET A 93 -3.55 12.04 4.81
N GLY A 94 -4.45 12.08 3.81
CA GLY A 94 -5.42 13.15 3.64
C GLY A 94 -6.33 13.31 4.87
N SER A 95 -6.79 12.21 5.45
CA SER A 95 -7.60 12.21 6.68
C SER A 95 -6.83 12.77 7.89
N VAL A 96 -5.56 12.36 8.07
CA VAL A 96 -4.70 12.89 9.14
C VAL A 96 -4.53 14.40 9.00
N TRP A 97 -4.12 14.88 7.83
CA TRP A 97 -3.89 16.31 7.60
C TRP A 97 -5.17 17.12 7.68
N SER A 98 -6.31 16.58 7.19
CA SER A 98 -7.61 17.24 7.35
C SER A 98 -7.98 17.45 8.81
N ARG A 99 -7.74 16.48 9.68
CA ARG A 99 -7.96 16.59 11.13
C ARG A 99 -7.04 17.59 11.81
N LEU A 100 -5.85 17.81 11.27
CA LEU A 100 -4.93 18.83 11.74
C LEU A 100 -5.28 20.23 11.23
N GLY A 101 -6.33 20.38 10.42
CA GLY A 101 -6.86 21.65 9.93
C GLY A 101 -6.50 22.02 8.49
N THR A 102 -5.85 21.10 7.76
CA THR A 102 -5.55 21.29 6.33
C THR A 102 -6.83 21.14 5.50
N GLN A 103 -7.05 22.03 4.53
CA GLN A 103 -8.04 21.82 3.49
C GLN A 103 -7.53 20.76 2.51
N VAL A 104 -8.14 19.57 2.53
CA VAL A 104 -7.72 18.46 1.70
C VAL A 104 -8.67 18.27 0.52
N GLU A 105 -8.08 18.11 -0.67
CA GLU A 105 -8.79 17.81 -1.90
C GLU A 105 -8.10 16.63 -2.60
N VAL A 106 -8.86 15.55 -2.86
CA VAL A 106 -8.39 14.33 -3.52
C VAL A 106 -8.73 14.41 -5.01
N VAL A 107 -7.73 14.22 -5.85
CA VAL A 107 -7.88 14.10 -7.31
C VAL A 107 -7.63 12.64 -7.68
N GLU A 108 -8.67 11.97 -8.20
CA GLU A 108 -8.63 10.55 -8.56
C GLU A 108 -9.01 10.35 -10.03
N PHE A 109 -8.18 9.57 -10.72
CA PHE A 109 -8.38 9.24 -12.12
C PHE A 109 -9.61 8.34 -12.36
N LEU A 110 -9.86 7.43 -11.42
CA LEU A 110 -11.01 6.54 -11.46
C LEU A 110 -12.30 7.26 -11.05
N ASP A 111 -13.43 6.62 -11.30
CA ASP A 111 -14.76 7.09 -10.90
C ASP A 111 -15.10 6.83 -9.42
N HIS A 112 -14.17 6.30 -8.64
CA HIS A 112 -14.33 5.94 -7.23
C HIS A 112 -13.00 5.92 -6.50
N ILE A 113 -13.06 5.99 -5.18
CA ILE A 113 -11.93 5.83 -4.27
C ILE A 113 -11.72 4.36 -3.89
N THR A 114 -10.62 4.04 -3.21
CA THR A 114 -10.27 2.69 -2.72
C THR A 114 -10.43 1.59 -3.78
N PRO A 115 -9.68 1.69 -4.92
CA PRO A 115 -9.74 0.66 -5.94
C PRO A 115 -9.36 -0.70 -5.34
N GLY A 116 -10.15 -1.73 -5.69
CA GLY A 116 -10.00 -3.08 -5.14
C GLY A 116 -10.91 -3.40 -3.95
N MET A 117 -11.54 -2.40 -3.32
CA MET A 117 -12.63 -2.63 -2.36
C MET A 117 -14.00 -2.75 -3.06
N ASP A 118 -14.95 -3.34 -2.36
CA ASP A 118 -16.36 -3.40 -2.81
C ASP A 118 -16.89 -1.99 -3.09
N ARG A 119 -17.56 -1.81 -4.23
CA ARG A 119 -18.04 -0.50 -4.72
C ARG A 119 -19.02 0.18 -3.78
N GLU A 120 -19.86 -0.58 -3.09
CA GLU A 120 -20.81 -0.02 -2.15
C GLU A 120 -20.08 0.51 -0.90
N VAL A 121 -19.05 -0.21 -0.45
CA VAL A 121 -18.18 0.23 0.65
C VAL A 121 -17.44 1.51 0.27
N SER A 122 -16.81 1.53 -0.91
CA SER A 122 -16.09 2.71 -1.43
C SER A 122 -17.00 3.95 -1.51
N LYS A 123 -18.24 3.77 -1.97
CA LYS A 123 -19.23 4.86 -2.08
C LYS A 123 -19.66 5.42 -0.72
N GLU A 124 -19.93 4.56 0.25
CA GLU A 124 -20.28 5.02 1.59
C GLU A 124 -19.09 5.69 2.28
N PHE A 125 -17.88 5.15 2.09
CA PHE A 125 -16.66 5.74 2.61
C PHE A 125 -16.40 7.15 2.04
N GLU A 126 -16.52 7.33 0.74
CA GLU A 126 -16.44 8.66 0.10
C GLU A 126 -17.43 9.65 0.68
N LYS A 127 -18.68 9.23 0.89
CA LYS A 127 -19.72 10.07 1.50
C LYS A 127 -19.34 10.49 2.92
N ILE A 128 -18.80 9.58 3.73
CA ILE A 128 -18.34 9.87 5.09
C ILE A 128 -17.18 10.87 5.07
N LEU A 129 -16.18 10.68 4.21
CA LEU A 129 -15.05 11.59 4.08
C LEU A 129 -15.47 12.98 3.58
N LYS A 130 -16.45 13.06 2.65
CA LYS A 130 -17.05 14.33 2.23
C LYS A 130 -17.74 15.06 3.39
N LYS A 131 -18.48 14.32 4.23
CA LYS A 131 -19.11 14.88 5.44
C LYS A 131 -18.07 15.43 6.42
N GLN A 132 -16.86 14.86 6.45
CA GLN A 132 -15.73 15.33 7.25
C GLN A 132 -14.97 16.51 6.61
N GLY A 133 -15.36 16.96 5.41
CA GLY A 133 -14.81 18.14 4.75
C GLY A 133 -13.75 17.85 3.68
N ILE A 134 -13.43 16.60 3.39
CA ILE A 134 -12.52 16.24 2.30
C ILE A 134 -13.26 16.41 0.96
N LYS A 135 -12.66 17.11 0.01
CA LYS A 135 -13.19 17.29 -1.34
C LYS A 135 -12.65 16.20 -2.28
N PHE A 136 -13.45 15.85 -3.29
CA PHE A 136 -13.08 14.83 -4.28
C PHE A 136 -13.34 15.33 -5.69
N GLN A 137 -12.35 15.19 -6.56
CA GLN A 137 -12.46 15.27 -8.01
C GLN A 137 -12.16 13.89 -8.60
N LEU A 138 -13.21 13.11 -8.80
CA LEU A 138 -13.14 11.79 -9.45
C LEU A 138 -13.14 11.93 -10.96
N ASN A 139 -12.76 10.87 -11.69
CA ASN A 139 -12.62 10.89 -13.16
C ASN A 139 -11.72 12.04 -13.64
N THR A 140 -10.71 12.40 -12.86
CA THR A 140 -9.88 13.58 -13.11
C THR A 140 -8.40 13.19 -13.16
N LYS A 141 -7.75 13.51 -14.28
CA LYS A 141 -6.33 13.26 -14.50
C LYS A 141 -5.53 14.51 -14.17
N VAL A 142 -4.42 14.33 -13.45
CA VAL A 142 -3.39 15.36 -13.32
C VAL A 142 -2.46 15.28 -14.53
N GLU A 143 -2.34 16.36 -15.31
CA GLU A 143 -1.46 16.42 -16.49
C GLU A 143 -0.10 16.99 -16.15
N LYS A 144 -0.04 17.97 -15.22
CA LYS A 144 1.20 18.67 -14.87
C LYS A 144 1.12 19.24 -13.47
N ILE A 145 2.29 19.30 -12.81
CA ILE A 145 2.48 20.07 -11.57
C ILE A 145 3.54 21.14 -11.83
N THR A 146 3.21 22.38 -11.53
CA THR A 146 4.13 23.51 -11.62
C THR A 146 4.42 24.05 -10.24
N LYS A 147 5.70 24.10 -9.86
CA LYS A 147 6.14 24.65 -8.58
C LYS A 147 6.33 26.16 -8.64
N SER A 148 5.85 26.86 -7.64
CA SER A 148 6.16 28.27 -7.36
C SER A 148 6.88 28.38 -6.02
N LYS A 149 7.36 29.58 -5.66
CA LYS A 149 8.04 29.78 -4.37
C LYS A 149 7.17 29.41 -3.18
N ASN A 150 5.87 29.70 -3.23
CA ASN A 150 4.98 29.55 -2.08
C ASN A 150 3.92 28.46 -2.24
N PHE A 151 3.64 27.99 -3.45
CA PHE A 151 2.54 27.05 -3.75
C PHE A 151 2.88 26.17 -4.95
N VAL A 152 2.05 25.16 -5.18
CA VAL A 152 2.04 24.33 -6.38
C VAL A 152 0.74 24.55 -7.15
N ILE A 153 0.80 24.44 -8.47
CA ILE A 153 -0.35 24.48 -9.37
C ILE A 153 -0.43 23.16 -10.08
N LEU A 154 -1.58 22.49 -10.00
CA LEU A 154 -1.89 21.28 -10.73
C LEU A 154 -2.79 21.63 -11.92
N ASP A 155 -2.35 21.30 -13.12
CA ASP A 155 -3.21 21.28 -14.31
C ASP A 155 -3.94 19.94 -14.33
N VAL A 156 -5.27 19.97 -14.27
CA VAL A 156 -6.13 18.79 -14.22
C VAL A 156 -7.13 18.78 -15.38
N VAL A 157 -7.52 17.57 -15.81
CA VAL A 157 -8.49 17.36 -16.88
C VAL A 157 -9.53 16.33 -16.42
N ASP A 158 -10.79 16.69 -16.48
CA ASP A 158 -11.91 15.80 -16.18
C ASP A 158 -12.26 14.88 -17.36
N LYS A 159 -13.22 14.00 -17.16
CA LYS A 159 -13.69 13.06 -18.21
C LYS A 159 -14.34 13.75 -19.42
N GLU A 160 -14.89 14.96 -19.25
CA GLU A 160 -15.46 15.79 -20.31
C GLU A 160 -14.38 16.59 -21.05
N LYS A 161 -13.09 16.43 -20.69
CA LYS A 161 -11.92 17.15 -21.22
C LYS A 161 -11.89 18.63 -20.84
N ASN A 162 -12.61 19.05 -19.82
CA ASN A 162 -12.48 20.37 -19.26
C ASN A 162 -11.15 20.49 -18.50
N LYS A 163 -10.39 21.52 -18.82
CA LYS A 163 -9.10 21.83 -18.17
C LYS A 163 -9.29 22.82 -17.05
N ASN A 164 -8.78 22.48 -15.87
CA ASN A 164 -8.83 23.31 -14.68
C ASN A 164 -7.45 23.41 -14.03
N LYS A 165 -7.26 24.42 -13.19
CA LYS A 165 -6.07 24.59 -12.36
C LYS A 165 -6.45 24.58 -10.90
N ILE A 166 -5.68 23.83 -10.11
CA ILE A 166 -5.87 23.77 -8.67
C ILE A 166 -4.57 24.21 -8.00
N GLU A 167 -4.68 25.16 -7.07
CA GLU A 167 -3.54 25.66 -6.29
C GLU A 167 -3.57 25.06 -4.89
N ALA A 168 -2.39 24.72 -4.35
CA ALA A 168 -2.20 24.24 -2.99
C ALA A 168 -0.81 24.59 -2.45
N ASP A 169 -0.61 24.50 -1.13
CA ASP A 169 0.71 24.67 -0.51
C ASP A 169 1.61 23.48 -0.86
N VAL A 170 1.05 22.27 -0.84
CA VAL A 170 1.73 21.00 -1.13
C VAL A 170 0.82 20.03 -1.88
N VAL A 171 1.42 19.10 -2.59
CA VAL A 171 0.74 17.98 -3.21
C VAL A 171 1.35 16.67 -2.73
N LEU A 172 0.51 15.72 -2.33
CA LEU A 172 0.88 14.33 -2.05
C LEU A 172 0.56 13.48 -3.28
N ILE A 173 1.55 12.81 -3.85
CA ILE A 173 1.34 11.83 -4.91
C ILE A 173 1.33 10.44 -4.29
N SER A 174 0.18 9.75 -4.41
CA SER A 174 -0.10 8.44 -3.83
C SER A 174 -0.78 7.50 -4.84
N VAL A 175 -0.21 7.44 -6.06
CA VAL A 175 -0.76 6.69 -7.20
C VAL A 175 -0.30 5.24 -7.28
N GLY A 176 0.41 4.76 -6.28
CA GLY A 176 0.86 3.39 -6.16
C GLY A 176 2.27 3.25 -5.62
N ARG A 177 2.73 2.00 -5.57
CA ARG A 177 4.06 1.60 -5.11
C ARG A 177 4.67 0.65 -6.13
N LYS A 178 5.99 0.61 -6.20
CA LYS A 178 6.75 -0.35 -7.01
C LYS A 178 7.71 -1.14 -6.11
N PRO A 179 8.10 -2.37 -6.49
CA PRO A 179 9.10 -3.14 -5.77
C PRO A 179 10.41 -2.36 -5.60
N TYR A 180 11.03 -2.46 -4.44
CA TYR A 180 12.33 -1.87 -4.20
C TYR A 180 13.43 -2.91 -4.42
N ILE A 181 14.02 -2.88 -5.61
CA ILE A 181 15.08 -3.81 -6.06
C ILE A 181 16.37 -3.10 -6.46
N GLU A 182 16.35 -1.76 -6.42
CA GLU A 182 17.52 -0.96 -6.79
C GLU A 182 18.70 -1.25 -5.86
N GLY A 183 19.88 -1.43 -6.46
CA GLY A 183 21.11 -1.71 -5.73
C GLY A 183 21.27 -3.14 -5.21
N LEU A 184 20.28 -4.02 -5.39
CA LEU A 184 20.39 -5.44 -5.02
C LEU A 184 21.33 -6.23 -5.93
N ASN A 185 21.61 -5.73 -7.14
CA ASN A 185 22.43 -6.38 -8.19
C ASN A 185 21.89 -7.78 -8.54
N LEU A 186 20.58 -7.89 -8.75
CA LEU A 186 19.90 -9.16 -9.08
C LEU A 186 20.45 -9.81 -10.35
N GLU A 187 20.94 -9.01 -11.29
CA GLU A 187 21.59 -9.43 -12.51
C GLU A 187 22.85 -10.25 -12.27
N ASN A 188 23.61 -9.97 -11.18
CA ASN A 188 24.83 -10.72 -10.86
C ASN A 188 24.55 -12.18 -10.51
N VAL A 189 23.32 -12.48 -10.09
CA VAL A 189 22.90 -13.82 -9.69
C VAL A 189 21.84 -14.41 -10.61
N GLY A 190 21.36 -13.65 -11.60
CA GLY A 190 20.38 -14.09 -12.58
C GLY A 190 18.95 -14.25 -12.02
N VAL A 191 18.60 -13.52 -10.95
CA VAL A 191 17.23 -13.51 -10.42
C VAL A 191 16.30 -12.77 -11.37
N GLU A 192 15.21 -13.42 -11.78
CA GLU A 192 14.25 -12.87 -12.72
C GLU A 192 13.20 -11.99 -12.03
N THR A 193 12.81 -10.93 -12.76
CA THR A 193 11.68 -10.06 -12.40
C THR A 193 10.62 -10.08 -13.51
N ASP A 194 9.41 -9.64 -13.17
CA ASP A 194 8.36 -9.37 -14.15
C ASP A 194 8.53 -7.96 -14.79
N GLU A 195 7.62 -7.61 -15.69
CA GLU A 195 7.60 -6.30 -16.38
C GLU A 195 7.39 -5.10 -15.42
N LYS A 196 6.90 -5.35 -14.21
CA LYS A 196 6.68 -4.35 -13.15
C LYS A 196 7.83 -4.32 -12.14
N GLY A 197 8.90 -5.10 -12.37
CA GLY A 197 10.04 -5.21 -11.48
C GLY A 197 9.83 -6.11 -10.25
N LYS A 198 8.72 -6.86 -10.16
CA LYS A 198 8.48 -7.81 -9.07
C LYS A 198 9.36 -9.04 -9.27
N VAL A 199 9.99 -9.50 -8.19
CA VAL A 199 10.77 -10.74 -8.20
C VAL A 199 9.83 -11.92 -8.40
N LYS A 200 10.13 -12.75 -9.41
CA LYS A 200 9.35 -13.97 -9.69
C LYS A 200 9.71 -15.06 -8.69
N VAL A 201 8.70 -15.67 -8.09
CA VAL A 201 8.84 -16.78 -7.15
C VAL A 201 7.88 -17.91 -7.48
N ASN A 202 8.25 -19.13 -7.07
CA ASN A 202 7.34 -20.28 -7.08
C ASN A 202 6.44 -20.29 -5.83
N LYS A 203 5.62 -21.33 -5.69
CA LYS A 203 4.72 -21.53 -4.54
C LYS A 203 5.43 -21.64 -3.17
N ASN A 204 6.72 -21.86 -3.17
CA ASN A 204 7.56 -21.96 -1.98
C ASN A 204 8.40 -20.69 -1.75
N PHE A 205 8.03 -19.57 -2.38
CA PHE A 205 8.76 -18.30 -2.34
C PHE A 205 10.18 -18.34 -2.91
N GLU A 206 10.62 -19.46 -3.52
CA GLU A 206 11.94 -19.59 -4.14
C GLU A 206 11.93 -18.96 -5.53
N THR A 207 12.97 -18.19 -5.84
CA THR A 207 13.17 -17.59 -7.16
C THR A 207 13.60 -18.65 -8.20
N ASN A 208 13.88 -18.24 -9.42
CA ASN A 208 14.52 -19.11 -10.42
C ASN A 208 15.95 -19.52 -10.04
N VAL A 209 16.56 -18.86 -9.05
CA VAL A 209 17.89 -19.19 -8.52
C VAL A 209 17.74 -19.94 -7.20
N LYS A 210 18.26 -21.16 -7.17
CA LYS A 210 18.16 -22.05 -6.00
C LYS A 210 18.71 -21.38 -4.74
N ASN A 211 17.98 -21.56 -3.62
CA ASN A 211 18.28 -20.99 -2.30
C ASN A 211 18.18 -19.47 -2.20
N ILE A 212 17.67 -18.77 -3.22
CA ILE A 212 17.29 -17.38 -3.14
C ILE A 212 15.77 -17.30 -3.16
N TYR A 213 15.20 -16.72 -2.11
CA TYR A 213 13.76 -16.55 -1.88
C TYR A 213 13.39 -15.06 -1.93
N ALA A 214 12.12 -14.75 -2.12
CA ALA A 214 11.62 -13.39 -1.99
C ALA A 214 10.21 -13.38 -1.40
N ILE A 215 9.90 -12.35 -0.60
CA ILE A 215 8.63 -12.17 0.12
C ILE A 215 8.23 -10.69 0.21
N GLY A 216 6.98 -10.45 0.57
CA GLY A 216 6.44 -9.11 0.83
C GLY A 216 6.16 -8.33 -0.45
N ASP A 217 6.33 -7.00 -0.39
CA ASP A 217 5.95 -6.10 -1.47
C ASP A 217 6.80 -6.28 -2.74
N VAL A 218 7.95 -6.94 -2.62
CA VAL A 218 8.87 -7.16 -3.74
C VAL A 218 8.41 -8.27 -4.70
N ILE A 219 7.42 -9.09 -4.28
CA ILE A 219 6.82 -10.16 -5.09
C ILE A 219 5.39 -9.85 -5.52
N GLU A 220 4.75 -10.74 -6.24
CA GLU A 220 3.35 -10.61 -6.63
C GLU A 220 2.39 -10.63 -5.43
N GLY A 221 1.25 -9.94 -5.57
CA GLY A 221 0.20 -9.84 -4.57
C GLY A 221 0.03 -8.43 -4.00
N PRO A 222 -0.87 -8.25 -3.03
CA PRO A 222 -1.09 -6.97 -2.38
C PRO A 222 0.13 -6.57 -1.53
N MET A 223 0.46 -5.27 -1.55
CA MET A 223 1.56 -4.71 -0.77
C MET A 223 1.07 -4.37 0.64
N LEU A 224 0.99 -5.39 1.50
CA LEU A 224 0.45 -5.32 2.85
C LEU A 224 1.43 -5.95 3.86
N ALA A 225 1.64 -5.27 4.99
CA ALA A 225 2.61 -5.69 6.01
C ALA A 225 2.30 -7.09 6.56
N HIS A 226 1.04 -7.35 6.91
CA HIS A 226 0.64 -8.65 7.45
C HIS A 226 0.74 -9.81 6.42
N LYS A 227 0.54 -9.53 5.11
CA LYS A 227 0.87 -10.52 4.06
C LYS A 227 2.36 -10.86 4.10
N ALA A 228 3.22 -9.85 4.19
CA ALA A 228 4.67 -10.05 4.24
C ALA A 228 5.12 -10.80 5.51
N GLU A 229 4.45 -10.56 6.63
CA GLU A 229 4.68 -11.27 7.89
C GLU A 229 4.32 -12.75 7.78
N ASP A 230 3.15 -13.08 7.22
CA ASP A 230 2.71 -14.46 6.98
C ASP A 230 3.66 -15.17 6.00
N GLU A 231 4.06 -14.51 4.93
CA GLU A 231 5.05 -15.03 3.98
C GLU A 231 6.43 -15.24 4.64
N GLY A 232 6.83 -14.34 5.55
CA GLY A 232 8.07 -14.46 6.32
C GLY A 232 8.08 -15.69 7.21
N ILE A 233 6.97 -16.00 7.86
CA ILE A 233 6.80 -17.22 8.66
C ILE A 233 6.85 -18.45 7.73
N ALA A 234 6.04 -18.46 6.68
CA ALA A 234 5.96 -19.57 5.76
C ALA A 234 7.31 -19.90 5.08
N VAL A 235 8.07 -18.87 4.64
CA VAL A 235 9.39 -19.10 4.01
C VAL A 235 10.40 -19.63 5.02
N ALA A 236 10.35 -19.19 6.28
CA ALA A 236 11.23 -19.70 7.34
C ALA A 236 10.93 -21.18 7.63
N GLU A 237 9.66 -21.57 7.72
CA GLU A 237 9.21 -22.95 7.88
C GLU A 237 9.67 -23.84 6.69
N ILE A 238 9.49 -23.36 5.45
CA ILE A 238 9.93 -24.07 4.23
C ILE A 238 11.46 -24.26 4.24
N ILE A 239 12.22 -23.24 4.64
CA ILE A 239 13.68 -23.31 4.75
C ILE A 239 14.09 -24.36 5.80
N ASP A 240 13.33 -24.50 6.88
CA ASP A 240 13.51 -25.51 7.92
C ASP A 240 12.88 -26.89 7.55
N ARG A 241 12.44 -27.08 6.31
CA ARG A 241 11.82 -28.30 5.78
C ARG A 241 10.47 -28.65 6.41
N GLN A 242 9.76 -27.65 6.90
CA GLN A 242 8.38 -27.75 7.36
C GLN A 242 7.41 -27.35 6.24
N GLU A 243 6.11 -27.54 6.46
CA GLU A 243 5.05 -27.10 5.54
C GLU A 243 4.68 -25.65 5.85
N GLY A 244 5.28 -24.68 5.14
CA GLY A 244 4.87 -23.28 5.21
C GLY A 244 3.71 -23.00 4.25
N HIS A 245 2.67 -22.29 4.71
CA HIS A 245 1.49 -21.98 3.90
C HIS A 245 0.93 -20.61 4.21
N VAL A 246 0.54 -19.87 3.16
CA VAL A 246 -0.20 -18.59 3.26
C VAL A 246 -1.54 -18.72 2.54
N ASN A 247 -2.64 -18.41 3.22
CA ASN A 247 -3.95 -18.37 2.61
C ASN A 247 -4.28 -16.95 2.12
N TYR A 248 -3.97 -16.66 0.87
CA TYR A 248 -4.21 -15.35 0.25
C TYR A 248 -5.68 -14.94 0.17
N ASN A 249 -6.63 -15.87 0.28
CA ASN A 249 -8.06 -15.56 0.22
C ASN A 249 -8.59 -14.88 1.50
N VAL A 250 -7.84 -14.94 2.59
CA VAL A 250 -8.25 -14.38 3.89
C VAL A 250 -7.32 -13.27 4.39
N ILE A 251 -6.50 -12.70 3.52
CA ILE A 251 -5.68 -11.54 3.84
C ILE A 251 -6.59 -10.30 3.89
N PRO A 252 -6.73 -9.65 5.06
CA PRO A 252 -7.59 -8.48 5.18
C PRO A 252 -6.96 -7.24 4.55
N SER A 253 -7.80 -6.36 4.02
CA SER A 253 -7.43 -5.00 3.62
C SER A 253 -8.05 -4.01 4.59
N VAL A 254 -7.29 -3.02 5.04
CA VAL A 254 -7.74 -2.01 6.00
C VAL A 254 -7.33 -0.62 5.53
N VAL A 255 -8.23 0.35 5.70
CA VAL A 255 -7.92 1.79 5.59
C VAL A 255 -8.04 2.38 6.99
N TYR A 256 -6.92 2.82 7.54
CA TYR A 256 -6.82 3.34 8.92
C TYR A 256 -7.23 4.81 9.01
N THR A 257 -8.49 5.05 8.74
CA THR A 257 -9.15 6.36 8.89
C THR A 257 -10.09 6.34 10.11
N SER A 258 -10.89 7.37 10.31
CA SER A 258 -12.00 7.34 11.23
C SER A 258 -13.28 7.76 10.47
N PRO A 259 -14.24 6.83 10.31
CA PRO A 259 -14.15 5.42 10.72
C PRO A 259 -13.11 4.63 9.91
N GLU A 260 -12.64 3.52 10.47
CA GLU A 260 -11.85 2.53 9.73
C GLU A 260 -12.73 1.79 8.72
N VAL A 261 -12.12 1.37 7.61
CA VAL A 261 -12.78 0.53 6.61
C VAL A 261 -11.94 -0.73 6.44
N ALA A 262 -12.57 -1.89 6.62
CA ALA A 262 -11.88 -3.16 6.50
C ALA A 262 -12.67 -4.13 5.62
N SER A 263 -11.97 -4.98 4.89
CA SER A 263 -12.55 -6.05 4.09
C SER A 263 -11.65 -7.27 4.05
N VAL A 264 -12.24 -8.44 3.88
CA VAL A 264 -11.54 -9.71 3.66
C VAL A 264 -12.37 -10.58 2.73
N GLY A 265 -11.71 -11.36 1.89
CA GLY A 265 -12.35 -12.20 0.89
C GLY A 265 -12.71 -11.42 -0.38
N LYS A 266 -13.73 -11.86 -1.09
CA LYS A 266 -14.11 -11.34 -2.40
C LYS A 266 -15.11 -10.19 -2.32
N THR A 267 -14.99 -9.26 -3.25
CA THR A 267 -15.99 -8.19 -3.44
C THR A 267 -17.17 -8.71 -4.26
N GLU A 268 -18.27 -7.98 -4.22
CA GLU A 268 -19.45 -8.27 -5.04
C GLU A 268 -19.13 -8.25 -6.54
N GLU A 269 -18.28 -7.33 -6.97
CA GLU A 269 -17.82 -7.22 -8.35
C GLU A 269 -17.02 -8.44 -8.80
N GLN A 270 -16.15 -8.95 -7.93
CA GLN A 270 -15.36 -10.16 -8.20
C GLN A 270 -16.28 -11.38 -8.34
N LEU A 271 -17.26 -11.55 -7.43
CA LEU A 271 -18.21 -12.66 -7.50
C LEU A 271 -19.05 -12.60 -8.78
N LYS A 272 -19.51 -11.41 -9.19
CA LYS A 272 -20.23 -11.22 -10.46
C LYS A 272 -19.36 -11.59 -11.67
N ASN A 273 -18.12 -11.16 -11.70
CA ASN A 273 -17.19 -11.45 -12.79
C ASN A 273 -16.86 -12.95 -12.87
N GLU A 274 -16.73 -13.62 -11.72
CA GLU A 274 -16.50 -15.05 -11.61
C GLU A 274 -17.77 -15.89 -11.80
N LYS A 275 -18.94 -15.25 -11.92
CA LYS A 275 -20.27 -15.89 -12.05
C LYS A 275 -20.59 -16.82 -10.89
N ILE A 276 -20.19 -16.44 -9.69
CA ILE A 276 -20.51 -17.16 -8.45
C ILE A 276 -21.86 -16.63 -7.94
N ASP A 277 -22.81 -17.54 -7.68
CA ASP A 277 -24.10 -17.20 -7.08
C ASP A 277 -23.91 -16.93 -5.58
N TYR A 278 -24.37 -15.77 -5.13
CA TYR A 278 -24.21 -15.33 -3.73
C TYR A 278 -25.47 -14.68 -3.17
N LYS A 279 -25.56 -14.64 -1.85
CA LYS A 279 -26.53 -13.85 -1.08
C LYS A 279 -25.81 -12.73 -0.36
N ILE A 280 -26.51 -11.64 -0.10
CA ILE A 280 -25.99 -10.47 0.60
C ILE A 280 -26.68 -10.35 1.96
N GLY A 281 -25.90 -10.33 3.03
CA GLY A 281 -26.29 -9.85 4.35
C GLY A 281 -25.77 -8.45 4.58
N LYS A 282 -26.59 -7.53 5.06
CA LYS A 282 -26.18 -6.15 5.37
C LYS A 282 -26.79 -5.67 6.67
N PHE A 283 -25.98 -5.02 7.51
CA PHE A 283 -26.40 -4.44 8.76
C PHE A 283 -25.86 -3.03 8.92
N SER A 284 -26.75 -2.06 9.13
CA SER A 284 -26.37 -0.65 9.33
C SER A 284 -25.88 -0.43 10.77
N LEU A 285 -24.76 0.27 10.93
CA LEU A 285 -24.24 0.64 12.24
C LEU A 285 -25.17 1.60 13.00
N LEU A 286 -26.05 2.31 12.29
CA LEU A 286 -27.12 3.11 12.93
C LEU A 286 -28.04 2.29 13.81
N ALA A 287 -28.20 0.99 13.55
CA ALA A 287 -28.99 0.06 14.38
C ALA A 287 -28.16 -0.62 15.48
N ASN A 288 -26.84 -0.40 15.53
CA ASN A 288 -25.96 -1.01 16.52
C ASN A 288 -25.91 -0.19 17.81
N SER A 289 -26.16 -0.83 18.95
CA SER A 289 -26.20 -0.15 20.26
C SER A 289 -24.83 0.39 20.68
N ARG A 290 -23.74 -0.34 20.40
CA ARG A 290 -22.37 0.13 20.69
C ARG A 290 -22.03 1.35 19.87
N ALA A 291 -22.31 1.33 18.56
CA ALA A 291 -22.09 2.47 17.67
C ALA A 291 -22.87 3.72 18.15
N LYS A 292 -24.10 3.56 18.60
CA LYS A 292 -24.89 4.64 19.21
C LYS A 292 -24.25 5.17 20.49
N THR A 293 -23.76 4.28 21.36
CA THR A 293 -23.15 4.68 22.64
C THR A 293 -21.91 5.55 22.44
N ILE A 294 -21.10 5.27 21.41
CA ILE A 294 -19.90 6.05 21.10
C ILE A 294 -20.13 7.15 20.07
N ASN A 295 -21.38 7.32 19.63
CA ASN A 295 -21.80 8.28 18.59
C ASN A 295 -21.06 8.12 17.25
N GLU A 296 -20.74 6.88 16.86
CA GLU A 296 -20.10 6.50 15.60
C GLU A 296 -21.00 5.54 14.81
N THR A 297 -22.09 6.07 14.25
CA THR A 297 -23.13 5.29 13.58
C THR A 297 -23.04 5.26 12.06
N ASP A 298 -22.09 5.97 11.47
CA ASP A 298 -21.86 5.97 10.02
C ASP A 298 -21.31 4.61 9.57
N GLY A 299 -21.80 4.10 8.45
CA GLY A 299 -21.33 2.86 7.84
C GLY A 299 -22.22 1.63 8.08
N PHE A 300 -21.70 0.49 7.69
CA PHE A 300 -22.40 -0.80 7.72
C PHE A 300 -21.43 -1.98 7.75
N VAL A 301 -21.94 -3.16 8.09
CA VAL A 301 -21.29 -4.45 7.81
C VAL A 301 -21.99 -5.10 6.63
N LYS A 302 -21.23 -5.57 5.65
CA LYS A 302 -21.70 -6.32 4.49
C LYS A 302 -21.03 -7.69 4.47
N MET A 303 -21.81 -8.73 4.25
CA MET A 303 -21.34 -10.11 4.16
C MET A 303 -21.87 -10.74 2.86
N LEU A 304 -20.99 -11.39 2.13
CA LEU A 304 -21.30 -12.14 0.92
C LEU A 304 -21.11 -13.62 1.20
N VAL A 305 -22.13 -14.41 0.93
CA VAL A 305 -22.11 -15.86 1.19
C VAL A 305 -22.54 -16.63 -0.05
N ASP A 306 -21.97 -17.81 -0.24
CA ASP A 306 -22.39 -18.73 -1.30
C ASP A 306 -23.87 -19.07 -1.16
N SER A 307 -24.62 -18.99 -2.27
CA SER A 307 -26.08 -19.11 -2.24
C SER A 307 -26.58 -20.50 -1.83
N LYS A 308 -25.76 -21.55 -1.97
CA LYS A 308 -26.12 -22.94 -1.71
C LYS A 308 -25.58 -23.46 -0.37
N THR A 309 -24.37 -23.06 -0.02
CA THR A 309 -23.64 -23.64 1.13
C THR A 309 -23.59 -22.70 2.34
N ASP A 310 -23.98 -21.42 2.16
CA ASP A 310 -23.84 -20.35 3.15
C ASP A 310 -22.39 -20.09 3.61
N LYS A 311 -21.40 -20.61 2.86
CA LYS A 311 -19.98 -20.30 3.11
C LYS A 311 -19.71 -18.83 2.86
N ILE A 312 -19.02 -18.17 3.78
CA ILE A 312 -18.57 -16.79 3.62
C ILE A 312 -17.52 -16.73 2.50
N LEU A 313 -17.70 -15.80 1.59
CA LEU A 313 -16.88 -15.59 0.39
C LEU A 313 -16.03 -14.31 0.53
#